data_32a1a14b4e7052c4d75160bd652c7793
#
_entry.id   32a1a14b4e7052c4d75160bd652c7793
#
_cell.length_a   1.000
_cell.length_b   1.000
_cell.length_c   1.000
_cell.angle_alpha   90.00
_cell.angle_beta   90.00
_cell.angle_gamma   90.00
#
_symmetry.space_group_name_H-M   'P 1'
#
loop_
_entity.id
_entity.type
_entity.pdbx_description
1 polymer ?
#
loop_
_entity_poly.entity_id
_entity_poly.type
_entity_poly.pdbx_seq_one_letter_code
_entity_poly.pdbx_strand_id
1 'polypeptide(L)'
;VFAVYGDARDDLLTRLGSFCSYCEMRIENAPNVEHVSPKSRDAERERDWDNLLLACNHCNPTKGSVKRRLDDHLWPDRDNTARAFRYDESGRMEPVEGLPEGVRLRALRTRNMVGLDPRDATSANLRRLKHRRDAWAMATTNRARLRAAPDPLFGAALREVLVELARRCGYWSIWMTVFADDPDMRRRLIEGFKGTSAACFDPTTTPIARPGGAL
;
A
#
# COMPACT_ATOMS: atom_id res chain seq x y z
N VAL A 1 -26.07 -1.79 -0.88
CA VAL A 1 -25.83 -3.22 -0.58
C VAL A 1 -25.73 -3.94 -1.93
N PHE A 2 -24.64 -4.67 -2.17
CA PHE A 2 -24.40 -5.41 -3.41
C PHE A 2 -25.25 -6.68 -3.47
N ALA A 3 -25.68 -7.10 -4.66
CA ALA A 3 -26.37 -8.37 -4.85
C ALA A 3 -25.42 -9.55 -4.58
N VAL A 4 -24.20 -9.45 -5.13
CA VAL A 4 -23.07 -10.33 -4.81
C VAL A 4 -21.84 -9.46 -4.49
N TYR A 5 -20.93 -9.95 -3.65
CA TYR A 5 -19.73 -9.17 -3.27
C TYR A 5 -18.84 -8.78 -4.46
N GLY A 6 -18.86 -9.55 -5.54
CA GLY A 6 -18.11 -9.27 -6.76
C GLY A 6 -18.51 -7.99 -7.48
N ASP A 7 -19.75 -7.53 -7.29
CA ASP A 7 -20.29 -6.29 -7.86
C ASP A 7 -19.57 -5.05 -7.29
N ALA A 8 -19.00 -5.16 -6.09
CA ALA A 8 -18.23 -4.09 -5.46
C ALA A 8 -16.90 -3.78 -6.18
N ARG A 9 -16.48 -4.61 -7.15
CA ARG A 9 -15.15 -4.47 -7.79
C ARG A 9 -14.96 -3.11 -8.46
N ASP A 10 -15.93 -2.66 -9.23
CA ASP A 10 -15.81 -1.41 -9.99
C ASP A 10 -15.83 -0.19 -9.07
N ASP A 11 -16.63 -0.23 -8.01
CA ASP A 11 -16.66 0.81 -6.98
C ASP A 11 -15.33 0.86 -6.21
N LEU A 12 -14.76 -0.30 -5.87
CA LEU A 12 -13.45 -0.39 -5.23
C LEU A 12 -12.34 0.12 -6.16
N LEU A 13 -12.36 -0.24 -7.45
CA LEU A 13 -11.40 0.27 -8.45
C LEU A 13 -11.50 1.79 -8.61
N THR A 14 -12.73 2.32 -8.63
CA THR A 14 -12.96 3.76 -8.72
C THR A 14 -12.41 4.50 -7.51
N ARG A 15 -12.57 3.93 -6.31
CA ARG A 15 -12.16 4.54 -5.04
C ARG A 15 -10.69 4.33 -4.69
N LEU A 16 -10.17 3.13 -4.88
CA LEU A 16 -8.83 2.75 -4.44
C LEU A 16 -7.78 2.80 -5.57
N GLY A 17 -8.23 2.83 -6.83
CA GLY A 17 -7.36 2.57 -7.96
C GLY A 17 -7.03 1.08 -8.08
N SER A 18 -6.32 0.70 -9.14
CA SER A 18 -5.99 -0.70 -9.45
C SER A 18 -4.73 -1.15 -8.73
N PHE A 19 -4.77 -1.17 -7.39
CA PHE A 19 -3.63 -1.55 -6.54
C PHE A 19 -4.05 -2.56 -5.48
N CYS A 20 -3.12 -3.44 -5.14
CA CYS A 20 -3.30 -4.35 -4.01
C CYS A 20 -3.22 -3.58 -2.69
N SER A 21 -4.26 -3.64 -1.87
CA SER A 21 -4.33 -2.94 -0.59
C SER A 21 -3.25 -3.39 0.41
N TYR A 22 -2.63 -4.56 0.20
CA TYR A 22 -1.60 -5.09 1.09
C TYR A 22 -0.17 -4.87 0.63
N CYS A 23 0.15 -5.18 -0.63
CA CYS A 23 1.52 -5.09 -1.15
C CYS A 23 1.74 -3.94 -2.11
N GLU A 24 0.71 -3.15 -2.40
CA GLU A 24 0.72 -1.96 -3.27
C GLU A 24 1.10 -2.25 -4.74
N MET A 25 1.25 -3.52 -5.11
CA MET A 25 1.48 -3.90 -6.49
C MET A 25 0.30 -3.43 -7.36
N ARG A 26 0.60 -2.85 -8.51
CA ARG A 26 -0.43 -2.57 -9.50
C ARG A 26 -1.03 -3.89 -10.01
N ILE A 27 -2.34 -3.94 -10.11
CA ILE A 27 -3.09 -5.09 -10.61
C ILE A 27 -3.61 -4.74 -12.00
N GLU A 28 -3.02 -5.32 -13.03
CA GLU A 28 -3.40 -5.02 -14.42
C GLU A 28 -4.67 -5.74 -14.86
N ASN A 29 -4.85 -6.97 -14.38
CA ASN A 29 -6.01 -7.80 -14.72
C ASN A 29 -6.88 -7.97 -13.47
N ALA A 30 -8.19 -8.02 -13.65
CA ALA A 30 -9.26 -8.15 -12.68
C ALA A 30 -8.81 -8.41 -11.22
N PRO A 31 -8.72 -7.38 -10.37
CA PRO A 31 -8.34 -7.56 -8.98
C PRO A 31 -9.36 -8.42 -8.24
N ASN A 32 -8.89 -9.19 -7.25
CA ASN A 32 -9.80 -9.89 -6.38
C ASN A 32 -10.48 -8.90 -5.42
N VAL A 33 -11.78 -9.04 -5.27
CA VAL A 33 -12.50 -8.48 -4.12
C VAL A 33 -12.14 -9.35 -2.93
N GLU A 34 -11.44 -8.75 -1.99
CA GLU A 34 -10.87 -9.39 -0.81
C GLU A 34 -11.73 -9.08 0.42
N HIS A 35 -11.92 -10.06 1.30
CA HIS A 35 -12.65 -9.89 2.56
C HIS A 35 -11.69 -9.75 3.72
N VAL A 36 -11.73 -8.63 4.45
CA VAL A 36 -10.97 -8.42 5.69
C VAL A 36 -11.29 -9.54 6.68
N SER A 37 -12.56 -9.76 7.00
CA SER A 37 -13.07 -10.95 7.68
C SER A 37 -13.54 -11.94 6.61
N PRO A 38 -12.97 -13.17 6.52
CA PRO A 38 -13.29 -14.11 5.46
C PRO A 38 -14.76 -14.50 5.45
N LYS A 39 -15.43 -14.43 4.29
CA LYS A 39 -16.85 -14.75 4.12
C LYS A 39 -17.25 -16.16 4.59
N SER A 40 -16.35 -17.13 4.51
CA SER A 40 -16.56 -18.49 5.02
C SER A 40 -16.61 -18.57 6.55
N ARG A 41 -16.25 -17.51 7.24
CA ARG A 41 -16.21 -17.40 8.70
C ARG A 41 -17.10 -16.29 9.25
N ASP A 42 -17.58 -15.41 8.36
CA ASP A 42 -18.39 -14.23 8.69
C ASP A 42 -19.31 -13.91 7.50
N ALA A 43 -20.27 -14.80 7.26
CA ALA A 43 -21.16 -14.75 6.10
C ALA A 43 -22.05 -13.49 6.10
N GLU A 44 -22.39 -12.97 7.27
CA GLU A 44 -23.22 -11.76 7.41
C GLU A 44 -22.51 -10.54 6.81
N ARG A 45 -21.16 -10.52 6.84
CA ARG A 45 -20.32 -9.45 6.31
C ARG A 45 -19.80 -9.71 4.89
N GLU A 46 -20.30 -10.74 4.20
CA GLU A 46 -19.85 -11.06 2.84
C GLU A 46 -20.04 -9.89 1.86
N ARG A 47 -21.09 -9.08 2.04
CA ARG A 47 -21.44 -7.96 1.15
C ARG A 47 -21.29 -6.59 1.82
N ASP A 48 -20.72 -6.58 3.01
CA ASP A 48 -20.46 -5.38 3.78
C ASP A 48 -19.29 -4.60 3.16
N TRP A 49 -19.53 -3.36 2.73
CA TRP A 49 -18.53 -2.49 2.13
C TRP A 49 -17.28 -2.36 3.00
N ASP A 50 -17.47 -2.19 4.32
CA ASP A 50 -16.37 -2.05 5.28
C ASP A 50 -15.59 -3.35 5.53
N ASN A 51 -15.96 -4.43 4.83
CA ASN A 51 -15.26 -5.70 4.83
C ASN A 51 -14.55 -6.00 3.51
N LEU A 52 -14.60 -5.08 2.52
CA LEU A 52 -14.11 -5.32 1.18
C LEU A 52 -12.90 -4.47 0.83
N LEU A 53 -11.89 -5.10 0.25
CA LEU A 53 -10.66 -4.49 -0.27
C LEU A 53 -10.33 -5.04 -1.67
N LEU A 54 -9.34 -4.47 -2.33
CA LEU A 54 -8.73 -5.05 -3.52
C LEU A 54 -7.44 -5.78 -3.15
N ALA A 55 -7.26 -7.01 -3.64
CA ALA A 55 -6.02 -7.75 -3.45
C ALA A 55 -5.56 -8.44 -4.72
N CYS A 56 -4.24 -8.62 -4.84
CA CYS A 56 -3.62 -9.35 -5.93
C CYS A 56 -3.72 -10.87 -5.73
N ASN A 57 -3.47 -11.62 -6.82
CA ASN A 57 -3.47 -13.08 -6.85
C ASN A 57 -2.42 -13.75 -5.95
N HIS A 58 -1.60 -12.98 -5.23
CA HIS A 58 -0.66 -13.50 -4.22
C HIS A 58 -1.16 -13.22 -2.81
N CYS A 59 -1.51 -11.96 -2.50
CA CYS A 59 -1.91 -11.60 -1.14
C CYS A 59 -3.24 -12.24 -0.73
N ASN A 60 -4.23 -12.28 -1.63
CA ASN A 60 -5.54 -12.86 -1.34
C ASN A 60 -5.45 -14.36 -0.95
N PRO A 61 -4.91 -15.26 -1.78
CA PRO A 61 -4.82 -16.68 -1.41
C PRO A 61 -3.86 -16.92 -0.24
N THR A 62 -2.78 -16.14 -0.09
CA THR A 62 -1.86 -16.28 1.05
C THR A 62 -2.53 -15.91 2.36
N LYS A 63 -3.33 -14.83 2.38
CA LYS A 63 -4.15 -14.49 3.55
C LYS A 63 -5.15 -15.60 3.89
N GLY A 64 -5.76 -16.19 2.87
CA GLY A 64 -6.67 -17.32 3.01
C GLY A 64 -7.92 -16.99 3.83
N SER A 65 -8.60 -18.06 4.28
CA SER A 65 -9.88 -17.98 4.99
C SER A 65 -9.77 -18.20 6.52
N VAL A 66 -8.59 -18.04 7.10
CA VAL A 66 -8.42 -18.15 8.54
C VAL A 66 -9.08 -16.95 9.22
N LYS A 67 -10.01 -17.19 10.15
CA LYS A 67 -10.59 -16.13 10.97
C LYS A 67 -9.51 -15.57 11.91
N ARG A 68 -9.32 -14.26 11.87
CA ARG A 68 -8.35 -13.53 12.70
C ARG A 68 -9.07 -12.47 13.53
N ARG A 69 -8.56 -12.17 14.70
CA ARG A 69 -9.01 -10.99 15.44
C ARG A 69 -8.50 -9.76 14.69
N LEU A 70 -9.38 -8.82 14.42
CA LEU A 70 -9.03 -7.59 13.71
C LEU A 70 -7.97 -6.80 14.48
N ASP A 71 -8.08 -6.75 15.81
CA ASP A 71 -7.15 -6.03 16.68
C ASP A 71 -5.73 -6.61 16.73
N ASP A 72 -5.53 -7.84 16.25
CA ASP A 72 -4.22 -8.47 16.19
C ASP A 72 -3.40 -8.04 14.95
N HIS A 73 -3.99 -7.27 14.05
CA HIS A 73 -3.41 -6.87 12.78
C HIS A 73 -3.57 -5.36 12.56
N LEU A 74 -2.81 -4.80 11.62
CA LEU A 74 -3.02 -3.48 11.07
C LEU A 74 -3.68 -3.62 9.70
N TRP A 75 -4.74 -2.88 9.45
CA TRP A 75 -5.54 -3.00 8.24
C TRP A 75 -5.47 -1.73 7.41
N PRO A 76 -5.24 -1.82 6.08
CA PRO A 76 -5.05 -0.64 5.23
C PRO A 76 -6.28 0.25 5.12
N ASP A 77 -7.47 -0.26 5.41
CA ASP A 77 -8.73 0.50 5.47
C ASP A 77 -8.96 1.22 6.81
N ARG A 78 -8.22 0.86 7.86
CA ARG A 78 -8.43 1.33 9.25
C ARG A 78 -7.25 2.06 9.83
N ASP A 79 -6.05 1.64 9.49
CA ASP A 79 -4.80 2.15 10.06
C ASP A 79 -4.01 2.93 9.02
N ASN A 80 -3.18 3.89 9.46
CA ASN A 80 -2.20 4.51 8.58
C ASN A 80 -0.98 3.59 8.43
N THR A 81 -1.00 2.74 7.41
CA THR A 81 0.08 1.78 7.14
C THR A 81 1.42 2.44 6.79
N ALA A 82 1.43 3.72 6.35
CA ALA A 82 2.66 4.48 6.14
C ALA A 82 3.41 4.79 7.46
N ARG A 83 2.73 4.71 8.61
CA ARG A 83 3.37 4.78 9.93
C ARG A 83 3.87 3.44 10.43
N ALA A 84 3.35 2.34 9.87
CA ALA A 84 3.64 0.99 10.33
C ALA A 84 4.82 0.35 9.59
N PHE A 85 4.94 0.63 8.29
CA PHE A 85 5.86 -0.07 7.40
C PHE A 85 6.76 0.88 6.65
N ARG A 86 7.99 0.41 6.43
CA ARG A 86 8.93 1.02 5.51
C ARG A 86 9.45 -0.04 4.54
N TYR A 87 9.84 0.41 3.37
CA TYR A 87 10.60 -0.38 2.40
C TYR A 87 12.05 0.08 2.40
N ASP A 88 12.96 -0.85 2.14
CA ASP A 88 14.38 -0.56 1.91
C ASP A 88 14.76 -0.77 0.44
N GLU A 89 16.01 -0.47 0.10
CA GLU A 89 16.57 -0.62 -1.25
C GLU A 89 16.60 -2.08 -1.73
N SER A 90 16.58 -3.04 -0.81
CA SER A 90 16.49 -4.46 -1.14
C SER A 90 15.06 -4.91 -1.46
N GLY A 91 14.07 -4.01 -1.35
CA GLY A 91 12.65 -4.27 -1.54
C GLY A 91 11.98 -4.98 -0.37
N ARG A 92 12.62 -5.06 0.78
CA ARG A 92 12.02 -5.64 1.99
C ARG A 92 11.03 -4.66 2.60
N MET A 93 9.95 -5.23 3.13
CA MET A 93 8.95 -4.50 3.92
C MET A 93 9.17 -4.83 5.38
N GLU A 94 9.53 -3.84 6.17
CA GLU A 94 9.78 -4.00 7.60
C GLU A 94 8.93 -3.03 8.43
N PRO A 95 8.57 -3.40 9.67
CA PRO A 95 8.00 -2.43 10.58
C PRO A 95 8.92 -1.24 10.80
N VAL A 96 8.35 -0.04 10.91
CA VAL A 96 9.08 1.18 11.23
C VAL A 96 9.78 1.02 12.59
N GLU A 97 10.98 1.54 12.71
CA GLU A 97 11.72 1.53 13.98
C GLU A 97 11.04 2.42 15.02
N GLY A 98 11.16 2.06 16.30
CA GLY A 98 10.59 2.84 17.41
C GLY A 98 9.08 2.66 17.62
N LEU A 99 8.41 1.79 16.86
CA LEU A 99 7.01 1.46 17.15
C LEU A 99 6.86 0.82 18.54
N PRO A 100 5.80 1.16 19.31
CA PRO A 100 5.45 0.43 20.52
C PRO A 100 5.35 -1.07 20.23
N GLU A 101 5.81 -1.92 21.17
CA GLU A 101 5.94 -3.36 20.91
C GLU A 101 4.64 -4.02 20.46
N GLY A 102 3.49 -3.65 21.06
CA GLY A 102 2.19 -4.18 20.63
C GLY A 102 1.84 -3.83 19.19
N VAL A 103 2.19 -2.63 18.73
CA VAL A 103 1.97 -2.17 17.35
C VAL A 103 2.94 -2.87 16.39
N ARG A 104 4.20 -3.02 16.79
CA ARG A 104 5.22 -3.75 16.04
C ARG A 104 4.80 -5.19 15.80
N LEU A 105 4.28 -5.88 16.81
CA LEU A 105 3.76 -7.26 16.68
C LEU A 105 2.57 -7.33 15.71
N ARG A 106 1.65 -6.37 15.75
CA ARG A 106 0.53 -6.27 14.81
C ARG A 106 1.04 -6.07 13.38
N ALA A 107 2.02 -5.19 13.18
CA ALA A 107 2.66 -4.98 11.88
C ALA A 107 3.30 -6.28 11.34
N LEU A 108 4.07 -6.99 12.15
CA LEU A 108 4.68 -8.27 11.77
C LEU A 108 3.61 -9.32 11.40
N ARG A 109 2.53 -9.43 12.17
CA ARG A 109 1.42 -10.33 11.86
C ARG A 109 0.76 -9.98 10.53
N THR A 110 0.52 -8.69 10.27
CA THR A 110 -0.05 -8.23 8.99
C THR A 110 0.87 -8.56 7.81
N ARG A 111 2.17 -8.25 7.92
CA ARG A 111 3.17 -8.58 6.90
C ARG A 111 3.20 -10.07 6.58
N ASN A 112 3.25 -10.91 7.62
CA ASN A 112 3.35 -12.36 7.48
C ASN A 112 2.04 -12.98 6.95
N MET A 113 0.88 -12.41 7.34
CA MET A 113 -0.45 -12.84 6.88
C MET A 113 -0.55 -12.86 5.35
N VAL A 114 0.08 -11.92 4.67
CA VAL A 114 0.03 -11.77 3.21
C VAL A 114 1.32 -12.23 2.51
N GLY A 115 2.19 -12.97 3.23
CA GLY A 115 3.40 -13.57 2.69
C GLY A 115 4.45 -12.53 2.24
N LEU A 116 4.60 -11.44 2.99
CA LEU A 116 5.63 -10.41 2.74
C LEU A 116 6.83 -10.54 3.69
N ASP A 117 6.92 -11.65 4.44
CA ASP A 117 8.09 -11.92 5.26
C ASP A 117 9.33 -12.06 4.36
N PRO A 118 10.38 -11.25 4.56
CA PRO A 118 11.58 -11.30 3.72
C PRO A 118 12.37 -12.62 3.85
N ARG A 119 12.08 -13.41 4.88
CA ARG A 119 12.68 -14.73 5.09
C ARG A 119 12.00 -15.83 4.26
N ASP A 120 10.81 -15.55 3.71
CA ASP A 120 10.11 -16.49 2.82
C ASP A 120 10.78 -16.48 1.44
N ALA A 121 11.55 -17.53 1.17
CA ALA A 121 12.31 -17.72 -0.07
C ALA A 121 11.50 -18.40 -1.20
N THR A 122 10.18 -18.43 -1.13
CA THR A 122 9.35 -18.94 -2.23
C THR A 122 9.59 -18.15 -3.50
N SER A 123 9.51 -18.80 -4.66
CA SER A 123 9.70 -18.16 -5.97
C SER A 123 8.73 -17.00 -6.19
N ALA A 124 7.52 -17.08 -5.65
CA ALA A 124 6.52 -16.01 -5.71
C ALA A 124 6.95 -14.79 -4.89
N ASN A 125 7.48 -15.00 -3.68
CA ASN A 125 7.94 -13.90 -2.84
C ASN A 125 9.23 -13.28 -3.38
N LEU A 126 10.14 -14.08 -3.92
CA LEU A 126 11.37 -13.56 -4.57
C LEU A 126 11.04 -12.69 -5.79
N ARG A 127 10.03 -13.04 -6.61
CA ARG A 127 9.57 -12.17 -7.70
C ARG A 127 8.99 -10.85 -7.18
N ARG A 128 8.17 -10.88 -6.13
CA ARG A 128 7.63 -9.66 -5.52
C ARG A 128 8.73 -8.78 -4.92
N LEU A 129 9.74 -9.41 -4.31
CA LEU A 129 10.92 -8.70 -3.81
C LEU A 129 11.66 -7.99 -4.95
N LYS A 130 11.89 -8.70 -6.08
CA LYS A 130 12.51 -8.12 -7.27
C LYS A 130 11.72 -6.90 -7.77
N HIS A 131 10.41 -7.00 -7.92
CA HIS A 131 9.58 -5.88 -8.39
C HIS A 131 9.67 -4.65 -7.47
N ARG A 132 9.75 -4.85 -6.15
CA ARG A 132 9.95 -3.74 -5.21
C ARG A 132 11.34 -3.12 -5.33
N ARG A 133 12.38 -3.92 -5.54
CA ARG A 133 13.74 -3.42 -5.83
C ARG A 133 13.78 -2.61 -7.12
N ASP A 134 13.11 -3.09 -8.17
CA ASP A 134 13.02 -2.39 -9.45
C ASP A 134 12.30 -1.04 -9.27
N ALA A 135 11.21 -1.00 -8.48
CA ALA A 135 10.50 0.23 -8.13
C ALA A 135 11.38 1.20 -7.34
N TRP A 136 12.16 0.71 -6.38
CA TRP A 136 13.11 1.51 -5.61
C TRP A 136 14.18 2.13 -6.51
N ALA A 137 14.82 1.33 -7.35
CA ALA A 137 15.82 1.81 -8.30
C ALA A 137 15.24 2.86 -9.26
N MET A 138 14.02 2.63 -9.75
CA MET A 138 13.32 3.58 -10.61
C MET A 138 13.04 4.90 -9.89
N ALA A 139 12.51 4.85 -8.67
CA ALA A 139 12.24 6.04 -7.87
C ALA A 139 13.53 6.83 -7.57
N THR A 140 14.60 6.14 -7.16
CA THR A 140 15.91 6.75 -6.82
C THR A 140 16.55 7.42 -8.04
N THR A 141 16.56 6.74 -9.20
CA THR A 141 17.08 7.30 -10.44
C THR A 141 16.33 8.57 -10.85
N ASN A 142 15.01 8.54 -10.73
CA ASN A 142 14.19 9.70 -11.11
C ASN A 142 14.26 10.84 -10.08
N ARG A 143 14.45 10.54 -8.79
CA ARG A 143 14.77 11.57 -7.80
C ARG A 143 16.08 12.30 -8.13
N ALA A 144 17.13 11.57 -8.57
CA ALA A 144 18.37 12.19 -9.01
C ALA A 144 18.15 13.10 -10.23
N ARG A 145 17.36 12.65 -11.21
CA ARG A 145 17.00 13.47 -12.38
C ARG A 145 16.22 14.74 -11.98
N LEU A 146 15.27 14.61 -11.05
CA LEU A 146 14.50 15.76 -10.56
C LEU A 146 15.39 16.79 -9.84
N ARG A 147 16.36 16.33 -9.05
CA ARG A 147 17.34 17.21 -8.38
C ARG A 147 18.27 17.92 -9.37
N ALA A 148 18.52 17.32 -10.52
CA ALA A 148 19.32 17.87 -11.61
C ALA A 148 18.46 18.72 -12.60
N ALA A 149 17.20 18.99 -12.30
CA ALA A 149 16.33 19.78 -13.15
C ALA A 149 16.91 21.19 -13.34
N PRO A 150 16.98 21.70 -14.59
CA PRO A 150 17.67 22.97 -14.90
C PRO A 150 16.95 24.19 -14.31
N ASP A 151 15.66 24.11 -14.10
CA ASP A 151 14.84 25.21 -13.59
C ASP A 151 13.56 24.69 -12.90
N PRO A 152 12.87 25.54 -12.11
CA PRO A 152 11.66 25.15 -11.38
C PRO A 152 10.49 24.70 -12.26
N LEU A 153 10.31 25.26 -13.45
CA LEU A 153 9.21 24.92 -14.35
C LEU A 153 9.40 23.51 -14.90
N PHE A 154 10.62 23.17 -15.34
CA PHE A 154 10.97 21.83 -15.75
C PHE A 154 10.81 20.83 -14.58
N GLY A 155 11.25 21.23 -13.38
CA GLY A 155 11.10 20.42 -12.17
C GLY A 155 9.62 20.14 -11.84
N ALA A 156 8.74 21.12 -11.99
CA ALA A 156 7.29 20.94 -11.78
C ALA A 156 6.68 19.96 -12.80
N ALA A 157 6.98 20.14 -14.10
CA ALA A 157 6.51 19.25 -15.15
C ALA A 157 7.04 17.82 -14.95
N LEU A 158 8.31 17.68 -14.56
CA LEU A 158 8.89 16.36 -14.28
C LEU A 158 8.19 15.67 -13.10
N ARG A 159 7.80 16.39 -12.04
CA ARG A 159 7.03 15.80 -10.93
C ARG A 159 5.69 15.23 -11.38
N GLU A 160 5.00 15.87 -12.30
CA GLU A 160 3.74 15.34 -12.86
C GLU A 160 3.98 14.02 -13.59
N VAL A 161 5.01 13.97 -14.45
CA VAL A 161 5.41 12.74 -15.14
C VAL A 161 5.78 11.64 -14.13
N LEU A 162 6.47 11.99 -13.05
CA LEU A 162 6.87 11.02 -12.02
C LEU A 162 5.68 10.47 -11.23
N VAL A 163 4.61 11.24 -11.00
CA VAL A 163 3.37 10.73 -10.42
C VAL A 163 2.73 9.68 -11.33
N GLU A 164 2.63 9.97 -12.63
CA GLU A 164 2.09 9.00 -13.60
C GLU A 164 2.98 7.73 -13.67
N LEU A 165 4.30 7.89 -13.65
CA LEU A 165 5.24 6.76 -13.61
C LEU A 165 5.03 5.93 -12.34
N ALA A 166 4.91 6.56 -11.17
CA ALA A 166 4.63 5.89 -9.91
C ALA A 166 3.31 5.12 -9.95
N ARG A 167 2.26 5.71 -10.51
CA ARG A 167 0.96 5.04 -10.71
C ARG A 167 1.05 3.82 -11.64
N ARG A 168 1.90 3.88 -12.65
CA ARG A 168 2.15 2.75 -13.55
C ARG A 168 2.97 1.65 -12.90
N CYS A 169 3.91 2.02 -12.05
CA CYS A 169 4.78 1.10 -11.34
C CYS A 169 4.08 0.43 -10.13
N GLY A 170 3.23 1.18 -9.44
CA GLY A 170 2.72 0.81 -8.11
C GLY A 170 3.75 1.06 -7.01
N TYR A 171 3.56 0.40 -5.86
CA TYR A 171 4.45 0.49 -4.70
C TYR A 171 4.59 1.93 -4.17
N TRP A 172 3.47 2.56 -3.92
CA TRP A 172 3.36 3.94 -3.47
C TRP A 172 4.26 4.27 -2.27
N SER A 173 4.32 3.40 -1.27
CA SER A 173 5.15 3.61 -0.07
C SER A 173 6.66 3.66 -0.39
N ILE A 174 7.12 3.00 -1.45
CA ILE A 174 8.51 3.09 -1.91
C ILE A 174 8.78 4.51 -2.43
N TRP A 175 7.89 5.05 -3.27
CA TRP A 175 8.01 6.41 -3.78
C TRP A 175 7.98 7.43 -2.66
N MET A 176 7.06 7.30 -1.70
CA MET A 176 6.99 8.16 -0.51
C MET A 176 8.27 8.12 0.33
N THR A 177 8.89 6.95 0.44
CA THR A 177 10.15 6.78 1.17
C THR A 177 11.33 7.42 0.43
N VAL A 178 11.46 7.16 -0.88
CA VAL A 178 12.54 7.72 -1.69
C VAL A 178 12.46 9.25 -1.78
N PHE A 179 11.27 9.82 -1.82
CA PHE A 179 11.05 11.27 -1.85
C PHE A 179 10.76 11.89 -0.47
N ALA A 180 11.28 11.28 0.61
CA ALA A 180 11.00 11.73 1.97
C ALA A 180 11.37 13.20 2.25
N ASP A 181 12.34 13.74 1.55
CA ASP A 181 12.83 15.11 1.65
C ASP A 181 12.27 16.07 0.60
N ASP A 182 11.30 15.64 -0.22
CA ASP A 182 10.58 16.48 -1.19
C ASP A 182 9.06 16.53 -0.86
N PRO A 183 8.61 17.46 0.00
CA PRO A 183 7.20 17.56 0.38
C PRO A 183 6.27 17.83 -0.79
N ASP A 184 6.70 18.54 -1.83
CA ASP A 184 5.89 18.79 -3.02
C ASP A 184 5.65 17.50 -3.81
N MET A 185 6.70 16.71 -4.05
CA MET A 185 6.55 15.41 -4.70
C MET A 185 5.67 14.46 -3.88
N ARG A 186 5.84 14.43 -2.56
CA ARG A 186 5.00 13.60 -1.67
C ARG A 186 3.55 14.01 -1.69
N ARG A 187 3.24 15.32 -1.70
CA ARG A 187 1.86 15.81 -1.83
C ARG A 187 1.23 15.34 -3.14
N ARG A 188 1.94 15.45 -4.25
CA ARG A 188 1.47 14.98 -5.56
C ARG A 188 1.25 13.45 -5.59
N LEU A 189 2.08 12.68 -4.90
CA LEU A 189 1.88 11.24 -4.75
C LEU A 189 0.65 10.91 -3.89
N ILE A 190 0.40 11.66 -2.80
CA ILE A 190 -0.79 11.50 -1.96
C ILE A 190 -2.06 11.79 -2.77
N GLU A 191 -2.07 12.87 -3.53
CA GLU A 191 -3.20 13.28 -4.38
C GLU A 191 -3.39 12.36 -5.60
N GLY A 192 -2.29 11.90 -6.19
CA GLY A 192 -2.28 11.08 -7.39
C GLY A 192 -2.76 9.64 -7.20
N PHE A 193 -2.70 9.10 -5.98
CA PHE A 193 -3.16 7.75 -5.69
C PHE A 193 -4.51 7.78 -4.96
N LYS A 194 -5.59 7.53 -5.69
CA LYS A 194 -6.98 7.64 -5.23
C LYS A 194 -7.28 6.95 -3.89
N GLY A 195 -6.64 5.82 -3.60
CA GLY A 195 -6.81 5.07 -2.36
C GLY A 195 -6.13 5.69 -1.14
N THR A 196 -5.34 6.75 -1.32
CA THR A 196 -4.62 7.41 -0.23
C THR A 196 -5.56 8.35 0.52
N SER A 197 -5.65 8.19 1.85
CA SER A 197 -6.39 9.11 2.71
C SER A 197 -5.51 10.32 3.06
N ALA A 198 -5.84 11.50 2.55
CA ALA A 198 -5.13 12.74 2.89
C ALA A 198 -5.13 13.04 4.39
N ALA A 199 -6.17 12.62 5.12
CA ALA A 199 -6.29 12.76 6.58
C ALA A 199 -5.23 11.95 7.37
N CYS A 200 -4.48 11.09 6.69
CA CYS A 200 -3.37 10.33 7.26
C CYS A 200 -2.03 11.09 7.22
N PHE A 201 -2.02 12.34 6.78
CA PHE A 201 -0.81 13.16 6.61
C PHE A 201 -1.02 14.58 7.12
N ASP A 202 0.00 15.14 7.75
CA ASP A 202 0.02 16.56 8.11
C ASP A 202 0.34 17.46 6.90
N PRO A 203 0.28 18.80 7.04
CA PRO A 203 0.61 19.74 5.95
C PRO A 203 2.03 19.58 5.39
N THR A 204 2.97 19.02 6.15
CA THR A 204 4.34 18.71 5.69
C THR A 204 4.43 17.35 5.01
N THR A 205 3.31 16.65 4.86
CA THR A 205 3.20 15.29 4.31
C THR A 205 3.77 14.19 5.22
N THR A 206 4.02 14.49 6.50
CA THR A 206 4.44 13.50 7.48
C THR A 206 3.24 12.62 7.86
N PRO A 207 3.40 11.28 7.89
CA PRO A 207 2.30 10.39 8.27
C PRO A 207 1.87 10.61 9.73
N ILE A 208 0.58 10.87 9.94
CA ILE A 208 -0.05 11.01 11.26
C ILE A 208 -1.05 9.86 11.50
N ALA A 209 -1.52 9.71 12.73
CA ALA A 209 -2.50 8.67 13.03
C ALA A 209 -3.78 8.85 12.20
N ARG A 210 -4.29 7.74 11.67
CA ARG A 210 -5.57 7.76 10.97
C ARG A 210 -6.69 7.95 12.00
N PRO A 211 -7.63 8.88 11.77
CA PRO A 211 -8.78 9.04 12.65
C PRO A 211 -9.55 7.73 12.83
N GLY A 212 -9.69 7.28 14.07
CA GLY A 212 -10.35 6.00 14.41
C GLY A 212 -9.50 4.74 14.21
N GLY A 213 -8.26 4.86 13.76
CA GLY A 213 -7.29 3.75 13.65
C GLY A 213 -6.41 3.60 14.88
N ALA A 214 -5.59 2.54 14.90
CA ALA A 214 -4.59 2.31 15.94
C ALA A 214 -3.24 3.04 15.63
N LEU A 215 -3.07 3.48 14.41
CA LEU A 215 -1.93 4.28 13.92
C LEU A 215 -2.41 5.44 13.07
#